data_f37f334c7efeebd674c90fdc8396bd94
#
_entry.id   f37f334c7efeebd674c90fdc8396bd94
#
_cell.length_a   1.000
_cell.length_b   1.000
_cell.length_c   1.000
_cell.angle_alpha   90.00
_cell.angle_beta   90.00
_cell.angle_gamma   90.00
#
_symmetry.space_group_name_H-M   'P 1'
#
loop_
_entity.id
_entity.type
_entity.pdbx_description
1 polymer ?
#
loop_
_entity_poly.entity_id
_entity_poly.type
_entity_poly.pdbx_seq_one_letter_code
_entity_poly.pdbx_strand_id
1 'polypeptide(L)'
;MRYITLILLFLITSNSLSQEKVSLGIFQDARLMFLGDHRGNGPGTMDVILRFKVEGKQNKIGYFVYFLNYEQANLASTFKRYSLSAGYTFNTINLKNNFLNRFEFTPTVGYGILQRDRSNSLDRYYNWSFGEETAFRVSPFMKISLLTQLMQRSDLKRKKTNNRRIARFSCFIGTVFNLVRMSAKKTNYYF
;
A
#
# COMPACT_ATOMS: atom_id res chain seq x y z
N MET A 1 18.03 11.83 18.81
CA MET A 1 17.64 13.13 18.23
C MET A 1 17.20 13.06 16.76
N ARG A 2 17.90 12.38 15.84
CA ARG A 2 17.55 12.31 14.39
C ARG A 2 16.12 11.83 14.10
N TYR A 3 15.57 10.88 14.86
CA TYR A 3 14.20 10.37 14.65
C TYR A 3 13.11 11.34 15.11
N ILE A 4 13.37 12.14 16.12
CA ILE A 4 12.42 13.16 16.61
C ILE A 4 12.26 14.26 15.57
N THR A 5 13.35 14.65 14.90
CA THR A 5 13.33 15.64 13.83
C THR A 5 12.54 15.14 12.61
N LEU A 6 12.67 13.86 12.25
CA LEU A 6 11.90 13.24 11.18
C LEU A 6 10.39 13.14 11.51
N ILE A 7 10.06 12.80 12.75
CA ILE A 7 8.67 12.76 13.23
C ILE A 7 8.09 14.18 13.26
N LEU A 8 8.84 15.18 13.74
CA LEU A 8 8.42 16.58 13.72
C LEU A 8 8.24 17.10 12.29
N LEU A 9 9.15 16.80 11.37
CA LEU A 9 9.01 17.16 9.95
C LEU A 9 7.75 16.52 9.34
N PHE A 10 7.49 15.26 9.66
CA PHE A 10 6.30 14.56 9.22
C PHE A 10 5.01 15.17 9.79
N LEU A 11 5.01 15.56 11.07
CA LEU A 11 3.88 16.23 11.72
C LEU A 11 3.65 17.65 11.18
N ILE A 12 4.71 18.39 10.84
CA ILE A 12 4.59 19.75 10.27
C ILE A 12 4.06 19.67 8.84
N THR A 13 4.52 18.71 8.04
CA THR A 13 3.99 18.51 6.67
C THR A 13 2.57 17.98 6.68
N SER A 14 2.15 17.21 7.68
CA SER A 14 0.79 16.71 7.80
C SER A 14 -0.24 17.80 8.12
N ASN A 15 0.15 18.86 8.83
CA ASN A 15 -0.75 19.99 9.11
C ASN A 15 -1.03 20.87 7.88
N SER A 16 -0.15 20.86 6.88
CA SER A 16 -0.39 21.56 5.60
C SER A 16 -1.17 20.74 4.59
N LEU A 17 -1.31 19.43 4.82
CA LEU A 17 -2.10 18.51 4.01
C LEU A 17 -3.51 18.43 4.63
N SER A 18 -4.45 19.21 4.11
CA SER A 18 -5.86 19.03 4.44
C SER A 18 -6.26 17.59 4.10
N GLN A 19 -6.36 16.74 5.13
CA GLN A 19 -6.79 15.35 4.98
C GLN A 19 -8.26 15.34 4.60
N GLU A 20 -8.60 14.75 3.45
CA GLU A 20 -9.99 14.71 3.00
C GLU A 20 -10.65 13.36 3.28
N LYS A 21 -9.88 12.28 3.23
CA LYS A 21 -10.42 10.93 3.44
C LYS A 21 -9.43 10.00 4.10
N VAL A 22 -10.01 9.07 4.85
CA VAL A 22 -9.29 7.95 5.46
C VAL A 22 -9.97 6.66 5.01
N SER A 23 -9.17 5.67 4.61
CA SER A 23 -9.67 4.40 4.11
C SER A 23 -8.87 3.22 4.68
N LEU A 24 -9.54 2.07 4.78
CA LEU A 24 -8.92 0.79 5.15
C LEU A 24 -9.07 -0.19 4.01
N GLY A 25 -7.96 -0.80 3.57
CA GLY A 25 -7.93 -1.82 2.54
C GLY A 25 -7.49 -3.17 3.10
N ILE A 26 -8.08 -4.24 2.56
CA ILE A 26 -7.69 -5.63 2.83
C ILE A 26 -7.44 -6.28 1.49
N PHE A 27 -6.25 -6.86 1.33
CA PHE A 27 -5.77 -7.44 0.08
C PHE A 27 -5.21 -8.83 0.32
N GLN A 28 -5.41 -9.75 -0.64
CA GLN A 28 -4.83 -11.08 -0.67
C GLN A 28 -4.04 -11.25 -1.98
N ASP A 29 -2.88 -11.90 -1.94
CA ASP A 29 -2.14 -12.25 -3.17
C ASP A 29 -3.01 -13.17 -4.03
N ALA A 30 -3.40 -12.66 -5.21
CA ALA A 30 -4.33 -13.34 -6.11
C ALA A 30 -3.73 -14.65 -6.65
N ARG A 31 -2.43 -14.71 -6.90
CA ARG A 31 -1.76 -15.92 -7.36
C ARG A 31 -1.80 -17.01 -6.29
N LEU A 32 -1.47 -16.66 -5.05
CA LEU A 32 -1.49 -17.62 -3.93
C LEU A 32 -2.91 -18.02 -3.54
N MET A 33 -3.87 -17.16 -3.77
CA MET A 33 -5.28 -17.47 -3.53
C MET A 33 -5.79 -18.58 -4.45
N PHE A 34 -5.43 -18.54 -5.75
CA PHE A 34 -6.04 -19.41 -6.77
C PHE A 34 -5.10 -20.49 -7.30
N LEU A 35 -3.82 -20.21 -7.46
CA LEU A 35 -2.88 -21.06 -8.20
C LEU A 35 -1.76 -21.65 -7.34
N GLY A 36 -1.39 -21.00 -6.25
CA GLY A 36 -0.16 -21.29 -5.53
C GLY A 36 1.07 -20.76 -6.27
N ASP A 37 2.26 -21.25 -5.90
CA ASP A 37 3.50 -20.88 -6.56
C ASP A 37 4.40 -22.09 -6.85
N HIS A 38 5.39 -21.89 -7.74
CA HIS A 38 6.37 -22.91 -8.12
C HIS A 38 7.38 -23.26 -6.99
N ARG A 39 7.26 -22.65 -5.81
CA ARG A 39 8.11 -22.91 -4.63
C ARG A 39 7.44 -23.82 -3.62
N GLY A 40 6.33 -24.45 -3.97
CA GLY A 40 5.59 -25.39 -3.14
C GLY A 40 4.52 -24.78 -2.25
N ASN A 41 4.21 -23.50 -2.40
CA ASN A 41 3.06 -22.91 -1.73
C ASN A 41 1.79 -23.23 -2.56
N GLY A 42 0.88 -24.03 -1.98
CA GLY A 42 -0.37 -24.44 -2.64
C GLY A 42 -1.39 -23.30 -2.73
N PRO A 43 -2.49 -23.53 -3.49
CA PRO A 43 -3.65 -22.65 -3.49
C PRO A 43 -4.18 -22.44 -2.06
N GLY A 44 -4.67 -21.24 -1.77
CA GLY A 44 -5.15 -20.87 -0.42
C GLY A 44 -4.04 -20.44 0.56
N THR A 45 -2.77 -20.43 0.13
CA THR A 45 -1.69 -19.90 0.97
C THR A 45 -1.95 -18.43 1.31
N MET A 46 -1.93 -18.12 2.60
CA MET A 46 -2.21 -16.77 3.09
C MET A 46 -1.04 -15.82 2.80
N ASP A 47 -1.34 -14.73 2.12
CA ASP A 47 -0.48 -13.56 1.94
C ASP A 47 -1.37 -12.32 1.90
N VAL A 48 -1.56 -11.69 3.04
CA VAL A 48 -2.55 -10.63 3.27
C VAL A 48 -1.87 -9.32 3.57
N ILE A 49 -2.36 -8.24 2.96
CA ILE A 49 -1.99 -6.86 3.29
C ILE A 49 -3.20 -6.16 3.91
N LEU A 50 -3.00 -5.61 5.12
CA LEU A 50 -3.86 -4.60 5.68
C LEU A 50 -3.24 -3.24 5.38
N ARG A 51 -4.02 -2.33 4.77
CA ARG A 51 -3.56 -1.03 4.29
C ARG A 51 -4.44 0.08 4.84
N PHE A 52 -3.85 0.93 5.66
CA PHE A 52 -4.47 2.18 6.08
C PHE A 52 -4.02 3.29 5.13
N LYS A 53 -4.96 3.99 4.51
CA LYS A 53 -4.74 5.02 3.48
C LYS A 53 -5.25 6.36 3.97
N VAL A 54 -4.42 7.39 3.84
CA VAL A 54 -4.76 8.79 4.09
C VAL A 54 -4.66 9.54 2.77
N GLU A 55 -5.76 10.13 2.34
CA GLU A 55 -5.85 10.91 1.10
C GLU A 55 -5.75 12.40 1.41
N GLY A 56 -4.86 13.10 0.70
CA GLY A 56 -4.72 14.54 0.78
C GLY A 56 -5.78 15.29 -0.03
N LYS A 57 -5.64 16.61 -0.08
CA LYS A 57 -6.58 17.48 -0.81
C LYS A 57 -6.62 17.12 -2.29
N GLN A 58 -7.83 16.95 -2.80
CA GLN A 58 -8.08 16.62 -4.20
C GLN A 58 -7.85 17.83 -5.10
N ASN A 59 -7.01 17.68 -6.12
CA ASN A 59 -6.78 18.62 -7.19
C ASN A 59 -7.44 18.11 -8.50
N LYS A 60 -7.40 18.93 -9.57
CA LYS A 60 -7.97 18.58 -10.89
C LYS A 60 -7.34 17.30 -11.48
N ILE A 61 -6.06 17.07 -11.25
CA ILE A 61 -5.30 15.93 -11.82
C ILE A 61 -5.33 14.72 -10.89
N GLY A 62 -5.32 14.95 -9.57
CA GLY A 62 -5.26 13.89 -8.58
C GLY A 62 -4.92 14.42 -7.19
N TYR A 63 -4.41 13.55 -6.33
CA TYR A 63 -4.08 13.88 -4.94
C TYR A 63 -2.95 12.99 -4.41
N PHE A 64 -2.20 13.50 -3.45
CA PHE A 64 -1.19 12.73 -2.72
C PHE A 64 -1.86 11.78 -1.74
N VAL A 65 -1.23 10.62 -1.58
CA VAL A 65 -1.70 9.58 -0.66
C VAL A 65 -0.54 9.03 0.14
N TYR A 66 -0.84 8.68 1.39
CA TYR A 66 0.09 8.01 2.30
C TYR A 66 -0.54 6.72 2.79
N PHE A 67 0.28 5.69 2.93
CA PHE A 67 -0.17 4.38 3.36
C PHE A 67 0.68 3.89 4.52
N LEU A 68 0.00 3.30 5.51
CA LEU A 68 0.59 2.39 6.48
C LEU A 68 0.15 0.97 6.09
N ASN A 69 1.10 0.09 5.82
CA ASN A 69 0.80 -1.28 5.43
C ASN A 69 1.34 -2.26 6.47
N TYR A 70 0.53 -3.27 6.74
CA TYR A 70 0.92 -4.49 7.42
C TYR A 70 0.70 -5.65 6.47
N GLU A 71 1.75 -6.39 6.12
CA GLU A 71 1.72 -7.60 5.29
C GLU A 71 2.11 -8.80 6.13
N GLN A 72 1.31 -9.86 6.05
CA GLN A 72 1.62 -11.14 6.66
C GLN A 72 1.46 -12.24 5.62
N ALA A 73 2.51 -13.05 5.45
CA ALA A 73 2.49 -14.18 4.53
C ALA A 73 3.02 -15.45 5.18
N ASN A 74 2.35 -16.55 4.91
CA ASN A 74 2.72 -17.89 5.36
C ASN A 74 3.37 -18.66 4.19
N LEU A 75 4.54 -18.19 3.74
CA LEU A 75 5.30 -18.78 2.64
C LEU A 75 6.44 -19.61 3.21
N ALA A 76 6.44 -20.93 3.09
CA ALA A 76 7.50 -21.84 3.58
C ALA A 76 8.11 -21.45 4.96
N SER A 77 8.12 -20.19 5.29
CA SER A 77 8.37 -19.55 6.59
C SER A 77 7.53 -18.27 6.66
N THR A 78 6.89 -18.05 7.79
CA THR A 78 6.07 -16.85 8.04
C THR A 78 6.95 -15.60 8.00
N PHE A 79 6.51 -14.58 7.27
CA PHE A 79 7.08 -13.25 7.40
C PHE A 79 5.98 -12.21 7.70
N LYS A 80 6.37 -11.17 8.40
CA LYS A 80 5.57 -9.98 8.66
C LYS A 80 6.30 -8.76 8.14
N ARG A 81 5.59 -7.84 7.53
CA ARG A 81 6.18 -6.60 7.03
C ARG A 81 5.36 -5.41 7.46
N TYR A 82 6.03 -4.42 8.00
CA TYR A 82 5.48 -3.10 8.31
C TYR A 82 6.11 -2.10 7.37
N SER A 83 5.31 -1.32 6.65
CA SER A 83 5.86 -0.33 5.72
C SER A 83 5.04 0.94 5.66
N LEU A 84 5.75 2.05 5.45
CA LEU A 84 5.18 3.33 5.05
C LEU A 84 5.37 3.48 3.55
N SER A 85 4.34 3.96 2.87
CA SER A 85 4.40 4.25 1.44
C SER A 85 3.78 5.60 1.16
N ALA A 86 4.27 6.26 0.13
CA ALA A 86 3.69 7.47 -0.43
C ALA A 86 3.41 7.26 -1.90
N GLY A 87 2.40 7.93 -2.42
CA GLY A 87 2.01 7.85 -3.82
C GLY A 87 1.21 9.05 -4.27
N TYR A 88 0.84 9.01 -5.53
CA TYR A 88 -0.04 10.00 -6.13
C TYR A 88 -1.16 9.30 -6.88
N THR A 89 -2.40 9.59 -6.50
CA THR A 89 -3.58 9.05 -7.17
C THR A 89 -3.97 9.96 -8.32
N PHE A 90 -3.97 9.41 -9.53
CA PHE A 90 -4.48 10.08 -10.72
C PHE A 90 -5.98 9.85 -10.83
N ASN A 91 -6.72 10.94 -10.98
CA ASN A 91 -8.17 10.90 -11.20
C ASN A 91 -8.47 10.82 -12.70
N THR A 92 -9.24 9.84 -13.09
CA THR A 92 -9.79 9.76 -14.45
C THR A 92 -11.08 10.57 -14.62
N ILE A 93 -11.44 11.39 -13.61
CA ILE A 93 -12.72 12.15 -13.53
C ILE A 93 -12.98 13.07 -14.71
N ASN A 94 -11.95 13.43 -15.49
CA ASN A 94 -12.08 14.33 -16.64
C ASN A 94 -12.36 13.61 -17.97
N LEU A 95 -12.49 12.29 -17.96
CA LEU A 95 -12.84 11.56 -19.15
C LEU A 95 -14.35 11.66 -19.38
N LYS A 96 -14.78 11.91 -20.62
CA LYS A 96 -16.20 11.99 -20.99
C LYS A 96 -17.00 10.70 -20.74
N ASN A 97 -16.30 9.61 -20.42
CA ASN A 97 -16.91 8.30 -20.17
C ASN A 97 -17.12 8.07 -18.67
N ASN A 98 -18.38 7.98 -18.25
CA ASN A 98 -18.78 7.75 -16.85
C ASN A 98 -18.22 6.45 -16.24
N PHE A 99 -17.97 5.43 -17.04
CA PHE A 99 -17.38 4.17 -16.57
C PHE A 99 -15.91 4.36 -16.21
N LEU A 100 -15.13 5.00 -17.08
CA LEU A 100 -13.70 5.25 -16.83
C LEU A 100 -13.46 6.19 -15.64
N ASN A 101 -14.40 7.07 -15.35
CA ASN A 101 -14.34 7.97 -14.18
C ASN A 101 -14.39 7.24 -12.83
N ARG A 102 -14.67 5.94 -12.83
CA ARG A 102 -14.65 5.11 -11.61
C ARG A 102 -13.28 4.50 -11.30
N PHE A 103 -12.32 4.61 -12.22
CA PHE A 103 -10.97 4.09 -12.01
C PHE A 103 -10.06 5.15 -11.38
N GLU A 104 -9.20 4.69 -10.52
CA GLU A 104 -8.13 5.48 -9.88
C GLU A 104 -6.82 4.69 -10.04
N PHE A 105 -5.75 5.37 -10.45
CA PHE A 105 -4.41 4.80 -10.59
C PHE A 105 -3.49 5.47 -9.58
N THR A 106 -2.79 4.66 -8.79
CA THR A 106 -1.96 5.15 -7.70
C THR A 106 -0.60 4.47 -7.68
N PRO A 107 0.39 4.98 -8.43
CA PRO A 107 1.78 4.55 -8.25
C PRO A 107 2.27 4.93 -6.86
N THR A 108 3.05 4.02 -6.26
CA THR A 108 3.51 4.15 -4.88
C THR A 108 4.97 3.75 -4.75
N VAL A 109 5.66 4.40 -3.83
CA VAL A 109 6.97 3.98 -3.33
C VAL A 109 6.88 3.78 -1.83
N GLY A 110 7.48 2.72 -1.33
CA GLY A 110 7.40 2.38 0.09
C GLY A 110 8.73 1.91 0.65
N TYR A 111 8.88 2.11 1.95
CA TYR A 111 10.00 1.61 2.73
C TYR A 111 9.48 0.89 3.97
N GLY A 112 10.08 -0.24 4.32
CA GLY A 112 9.57 -1.04 5.41
C GLY A 112 10.58 -1.95 6.07
N ILE A 113 10.11 -2.58 7.15
CA ILE A 113 10.83 -3.58 7.92
C ILE A 113 10.12 -4.90 7.73
N LEU A 114 10.84 -5.88 7.18
CA LEU A 114 10.42 -7.26 7.05
C LEU A 114 10.99 -8.07 8.20
N GLN A 115 10.14 -8.73 8.94
CA GLN A 115 10.48 -9.65 10.03
C GLN A 115 10.23 -11.06 9.55
N ARG A 116 11.21 -11.93 9.73
CA ARG A 116 11.11 -13.35 9.40
C ARG A 116 11.36 -14.18 10.64
N ASP A 117 10.41 -15.06 10.92
CA ASP A 117 10.53 -16.02 12.00
C ASP A 117 11.26 -17.26 11.49
N ARG A 118 12.42 -17.54 12.06
CA ARG A 118 13.20 -18.77 11.85
C ARG A 118 13.42 -19.41 13.20
N SER A 119 12.98 -20.62 13.36
CA SER A 119 12.98 -21.54 14.51
C SER A 119 13.59 -21.06 15.86
N ASN A 120 14.51 -20.12 15.90
CA ASN A 120 15.14 -19.58 17.13
C ASN A 120 15.61 -18.12 17.00
N SER A 121 15.32 -17.42 15.89
CA SER A 121 15.74 -16.04 15.71
C SER A 121 14.72 -15.22 14.93
N LEU A 122 14.47 -14.01 15.40
CA LEU A 122 13.67 -13.02 14.69
C LEU A 122 14.58 -12.12 13.87
N ASP A 123 14.73 -12.44 12.60
CA ASP A 123 15.54 -11.65 11.69
C ASP A 123 14.76 -10.43 11.18
N ARG A 124 15.40 -9.25 11.15
CA ARG A 124 14.82 -8.00 10.66
C ARG A 124 15.60 -7.50 9.47
N TYR A 125 14.88 -7.16 8.39
CA TYR A 125 15.44 -6.67 7.14
C TYR A 125 14.72 -5.41 6.68
N TYR A 126 15.47 -4.41 6.25
CA TYR A 126 14.91 -3.23 5.61
C TYR A 126 14.74 -3.46 4.12
N ASN A 127 13.64 -2.98 3.56
CA ASN A 127 13.36 -3.15 2.14
C ASN A 127 12.60 -1.97 1.52
N TRP A 128 12.83 -1.79 0.23
CA TRP A 128 12.05 -0.90 -0.61
C TRP A 128 10.98 -1.67 -1.36
N SER A 129 9.90 -1.00 -1.68
CA SER A 129 8.86 -1.51 -2.56
C SER A 129 8.37 -0.43 -3.49
N PHE A 130 8.07 -0.84 -4.70
CA PHE A 130 7.37 -0.05 -5.70
C PHE A 130 6.06 -0.76 -5.98
N GLY A 131 4.98 -0.02 -6.12
CA GLY A 131 3.69 -0.61 -6.36
C GLY A 131 2.79 0.31 -7.15
N GLU A 132 1.73 -0.27 -7.65
CA GLU A 132 0.64 0.42 -8.30
C GLU A 132 -0.67 -0.15 -7.79
N GLU A 133 -1.57 0.72 -7.34
CA GLU A 133 -2.92 0.37 -6.99
C GLU A 133 -3.88 0.91 -8.04
N THR A 134 -4.54 0.00 -8.76
CA THR A 134 -5.66 0.32 -9.64
C THR A 134 -6.95 0.03 -8.90
N ALA A 135 -7.72 1.05 -8.59
CA ALA A 135 -8.97 0.93 -7.84
C ALA A 135 -10.18 1.26 -8.70
N PHE A 136 -11.21 0.42 -8.62
CA PHE A 136 -12.52 0.64 -9.23
C PHE A 136 -13.54 0.98 -8.14
N ARG A 137 -14.18 2.13 -8.27
CA ARG A 137 -15.19 2.60 -7.32
C ARG A 137 -16.53 1.90 -7.58
N VAL A 138 -16.89 0.98 -6.68
CA VAL A 138 -18.19 0.28 -6.72
C VAL A 138 -19.28 1.16 -6.10
N SER A 139 -18.97 1.78 -4.96
CA SER A 139 -19.88 2.68 -4.23
C SER A 139 -19.10 3.84 -3.61
N PRO A 140 -19.79 4.86 -3.03
CA PRO A 140 -19.12 5.93 -2.29
C PRO A 140 -18.25 5.42 -1.11
N PHE A 141 -18.59 4.24 -0.57
CA PHE A 141 -17.96 3.67 0.62
C PHE A 141 -16.97 2.54 0.30
N MET A 142 -17.02 1.97 -0.93
CA MET A 142 -16.26 0.77 -1.25
C MET A 142 -15.63 0.85 -2.65
N LYS A 143 -14.37 0.41 -2.73
CA LYS A 143 -13.63 0.21 -3.98
C LYS A 143 -13.13 -1.24 -4.03
N ILE A 144 -13.08 -1.83 -5.22
CA ILE A 144 -12.33 -3.05 -5.50
C ILE A 144 -10.99 -2.61 -6.09
N SER A 145 -9.90 -3.17 -5.59
CA SER A 145 -8.57 -2.73 -5.99
C SER A 145 -7.68 -3.92 -6.36
N LEU A 146 -6.89 -3.70 -7.40
CA LEU A 146 -5.75 -4.52 -7.79
C LEU A 146 -4.48 -3.79 -7.38
N LEU A 147 -3.66 -4.41 -6.55
CA LEU A 147 -2.37 -3.88 -6.12
C LEU A 147 -1.25 -4.74 -6.67
N THR A 148 -0.46 -4.19 -7.59
CA THR A 148 0.81 -4.80 -8.01
C THR A 148 1.94 -4.26 -7.16
N GLN A 149 2.84 -5.13 -6.72
CA GLN A 149 3.96 -4.73 -5.87
C GLN A 149 5.24 -5.44 -6.30
N LEU A 150 6.30 -4.67 -6.51
CA LEU A 150 7.67 -5.13 -6.64
C LEU A 150 8.41 -4.82 -5.35
N MET A 151 8.79 -5.84 -4.59
CA MET A 151 9.44 -5.70 -3.29
C MET A 151 10.84 -6.28 -3.31
N GLN A 152 11.81 -5.55 -2.78
CA GLN A 152 13.16 -6.05 -2.55
C GLN A 152 13.13 -7.06 -1.38
N ARG A 153 13.56 -8.30 -1.65
CA ARG A 153 13.63 -9.38 -0.67
C ARG A 153 15.06 -9.52 -0.12
N SER A 154 15.42 -8.63 0.79
CA SER A 154 16.74 -8.62 1.45
C SER A 154 16.98 -9.86 2.32
N ASP A 155 15.90 -10.53 2.75
CA ASP A 155 15.93 -11.78 3.53
C ASP A 155 16.31 -13.02 2.72
N LEU A 156 16.24 -12.96 1.38
CA LEU A 156 16.55 -14.05 0.48
C LEU A 156 17.97 -13.94 -0.15
N LYS A 157 18.95 -13.52 0.62
CA LYS A 157 20.34 -13.50 0.14
C LYS A 157 20.78 -14.92 -0.21
N ARG A 158 21.07 -15.19 -1.47
CA ARG A 158 21.72 -16.44 -1.88
C ARG A 158 23.14 -16.49 -1.31
N LYS A 159 23.43 -17.45 -0.42
CA LYS A 159 24.72 -17.66 0.20
C LYS A 159 25.89 -17.97 -0.76
N LYS A 160 25.66 -18.21 -2.05
CA LYS A 160 26.66 -18.78 -2.96
C LYS A 160 26.94 -18.05 -4.28
N THR A 161 26.18 -17.09 -4.69
CA THR A 161 26.45 -16.41 -5.97
C THR A 161 26.12 -14.93 -5.90
N ASN A 162 27.17 -14.11 -6.00
CA ASN A 162 27.11 -12.66 -6.25
C ASN A 162 25.85 -11.96 -5.74
N ASN A 163 25.99 -11.25 -4.68
CA ASN A 163 25.20 -10.15 -4.07
C ASN A 163 23.93 -9.63 -4.83
N ARG A 164 23.30 -10.43 -5.68
CA ARG A 164 22.08 -10.04 -6.41
C ARG A 164 20.92 -9.95 -5.44
N ARG A 165 20.41 -8.75 -5.28
CA ARG A 165 19.19 -8.49 -4.55
C ARG A 165 18.04 -9.15 -5.28
N ILE A 166 17.30 -10.03 -4.61
CA ILE A 166 16.15 -10.71 -5.17
C ILE A 166 14.96 -9.77 -5.02
N ALA A 167 14.26 -9.49 -6.12
CA ALA A 167 12.97 -8.81 -6.10
C ALA A 167 11.84 -9.84 -6.15
N ARG A 168 10.75 -9.56 -5.43
CA ARG A 168 9.50 -10.31 -5.51
C ARG A 168 8.44 -9.43 -6.17
N PHE A 169 7.86 -9.94 -7.24
CA PHE A 169 6.64 -9.39 -7.80
C PHE A 169 5.44 -10.10 -7.18
N SER A 170 4.44 -9.36 -6.75
CA SER A 170 3.18 -9.85 -6.21
C SER A 170 2.02 -9.06 -6.79
N CYS A 171 0.88 -9.73 -6.94
CA CYS A 171 -0.35 -9.15 -7.43
C CYS A 171 -1.45 -9.47 -6.43
N PHE A 172 -1.97 -8.45 -5.77
CA PHE A 172 -2.99 -8.57 -4.74
C PHE A 172 -4.32 -8.05 -5.26
N ILE A 173 -5.39 -8.76 -4.92
CA ILE A 173 -6.76 -8.28 -5.12
C ILE A 173 -7.38 -8.01 -3.75
N GLY A 174 -8.17 -6.95 -3.64
CA GLY A 174 -8.73 -6.58 -2.36
C GLY A 174 -9.86 -5.58 -2.45
N THR A 175 -10.35 -5.22 -1.27
CA THR A 175 -11.38 -4.21 -1.09
C THR A 175 -10.86 -3.08 -0.21
N VAL A 176 -11.26 -1.87 -0.55
CA VAL A 176 -10.93 -0.65 0.20
C VAL A 176 -12.22 0.01 0.65
N PHE A 177 -12.33 0.25 1.95
CA PHE A 177 -13.47 0.89 2.59
C PHE A 177 -13.11 2.31 3.02
N ASN A 178 -13.90 3.28 2.60
CA ASN A 178 -13.79 4.66 3.05
C ASN A 178 -14.38 4.77 4.47
N LEU A 179 -13.56 5.08 5.48
CA LEU A 179 -13.97 5.14 6.88
C LEU A 179 -14.55 6.52 7.25
N VAL A 180 -13.84 7.57 6.88
CA VAL A 180 -14.19 8.95 7.24
C VAL A 180 -13.97 9.86 6.03
N ARG A 181 -14.94 10.72 5.77
CA ARG A 181 -14.79 11.87 4.87
C ARG A 181 -14.74 13.11 5.75
N MET A 182 -13.56 13.67 5.91
CA MET A 182 -13.42 14.95 6.60
C MET A 182 -13.88 16.06 5.64
N SER A 183 -15.15 16.47 5.76
CA SER A 183 -15.64 17.63 5.04
C SER A 183 -14.99 18.88 5.63
N ALA A 184 -14.16 19.56 4.87
CA ALA A 184 -13.77 20.92 5.24
C ALA A 184 -15.05 21.73 5.38
N LYS A 185 -15.35 22.21 6.60
CA LYS A 185 -16.44 23.19 6.81
C LYS A 185 -16.21 24.34 5.84
N LYS A 186 -17.12 24.53 4.90
CA LYS A 186 -17.20 25.79 4.13
C LYS A 186 -17.46 26.87 5.16
N THR A 187 -16.43 27.60 5.53
CA THR A 187 -16.59 28.86 6.27
C THR A 187 -17.17 29.84 5.24
N ASN A 188 -18.48 29.98 5.20
CA ASN A 188 -19.11 31.05 4.44
C ASN A 188 -18.76 32.34 5.18
N TYR A 189 -17.73 33.05 4.73
CA TYR A 189 -17.57 34.45 5.04
C TYR A 189 -18.59 35.19 4.17
N TYR A 190 -19.69 35.58 4.77
CA TYR A 190 -20.54 36.63 4.24
C TYR A 190 -19.83 37.93 4.56
N PHE A 191 -19.36 38.63 3.55
CA PHE A 191 -19.11 40.07 3.54
C PHE A 191 -20.18 40.75 2.75
#